data_8816fd69494c60cd0cf56f9bff57490d
#
_entry.id   8816fd69494c60cd0cf56f9bff57490d
#
_cell.length_a   1.000
_cell.length_b   1.000
_cell.length_c   1.000
_cell.angle_alpha   90.00
_cell.angle_beta   90.00
_cell.angle_gamma   90.00
#
_symmetry.space_group_name_H-M   'P 1'
#
loop_
_entity.id
_entity.type
_entity.pdbx_description
1 polymer ?
#
loop_
_entity_poly.entity_id
_entity_poly.type
_entity_poly.pdbx_seq_one_letter_code
_entity_poly.pdbx_strand_id
1 'polypeptide(L)'
;MRSHEIFQRMSPTLAAEIFTFLQTEQKPVYKAAIQGLANQRNLRGVFIERKPPAERFPWMQAAFGRKISDSLASHVLQSWLLGANKQMLCDFLDALEIQHGEDGTVDELPADLPKEKIAAAADRLLGKYPTETVAVYLHAFRDMDSTVQWPALDEVLAEEPRLKL
;
A
#
# COMPACT_ATOMS: atom_id res chain seq x y z
N MET A 1 -10.41 -3.79 3.05
CA MET A 1 -10.34 -2.35 2.66
C MET A 1 -9.80 -2.27 1.25
N ARG A 2 -10.38 -1.45 0.37
CA ARG A 2 -9.91 -1.23 -1.00
C ARG A 2 -8.79 -0.19 -1.03
N SER A 3 -7.96 -0.22 -2.07
CA SER A 3 -6.81 0.69 -2.20
C SER A 3 -7.18 2.18 -2.16
N HIS A 4 -8.30 2.58 -2.77
CA HIS A 4 -8.77 3.97 -2.67
C HIS A 4 -9.22 4.34 -1.23
N GLU A 5 -9.77 3.40 -0.46
CA GLU A 5 -10.16 3.64 0.94
C GLU A 5 -8.92 3.79 1.83
N ILE A 6 -7.82 3.09 1.52
CA ILE A 6 -6.54 3.26 2.20
C ILE A 6 -6.06 4.71 2.04
N PHE A 7 -6.09 5.27 0.81
CA PHE A 7 -5.73 6.68 0.59
C PHE A 7 -6.67 7.68 1.28
N GLN A 8 -7.93 7.33 1.52
CA GLN A 8 -8.85 8.18 2.28
C GLN A 8 -8.47 8.27 3.77
N ARG A 9 -7.88 7.21 4.30
CA ARG A 9 -7.71 7.04 5.74
C ARG A 9 -6.28 7.23 6.22
N MET A 10 -5.28 7.02 5.35
CA MET A 10 -3.89 7.26 5.71
C MET A 10 -3.62 8.74 6.00
N SER A 11 -2.62 9.00 6.84
CA SER A 11 -2.21 10.37 7.14
C SER A 11 -1.67 11.09 5.89
N PRO A 12 -1.81 12.43 5.82
CA PRO A 12 -1.18 13.23 4.78
C PRO A 12 0.35 13.08 4.76
N THR A 13 0.96 12.80 5.90
CA THR A 13 2.41 12.59 6.03
C THR A 13 2.83 11.33 5.29
N LEU A 14 2.19 10.20 5.54
CA LEU A 14 2.51 8.94 4.86
C LEU A 14 2.18 9.03 3.35
N ALA A 15 1.08 9.68 2.98
CA ALA A 15 0.77 9.91 1.56
C ALA A 15 1.86 10.73 0.86
N ALA A 16 2.39 11.77 1.52
CA ALA A 16 3.48 12.58 0.99
C ALA A 16 4.79 11.79 0.86
N GLU A 17 5.09 10.90 1.80
CA GLU A 17 6.25 9.98 1.72
C GLU A 17 6.12 9.05 0.52
N ILE A 18 4.95 8.44 0.31
CA ILE A 18 4.66 7.59 -0.85
C ILE A 18 4.89 8.35 -2.16
N PHE A 19 4.31 9.55 -2.29
CA PHE A 19 4.45 10.34 -3.52
C PHE A 19 5.88 10.83 -3.75
N THR A 20 6.61 11.17 -2.69
CA THR A 20 8.03 11.54 -2.78
C THR A 20 8.86 10.36 -3.26
N PHE A 21 8.67 9.18 -2.69
CA PHE A 21 9.35 7.96 -3.13
C PHE A 21 9.07 7.68 -4.62
N LEU A 22 7.82 7.73 -5.06
CA LEU A 22 7.51 7.52 -6.47
C LEU A 22 8.15 8.57 -7.37
N GLN A 23 8.16 9.82 -6.96
CA GLN A 23 8.74 10.93 -7.74
C GLN A 23 10.25 10.77 -7.90
N THR A 24 10.95 10.25 -6.90
CA THR A 24 12.41 10.11 -6.92
C THR A 24 12.85 8.78 -7.51
N GLU A 25 12.28 7.66 -7.04
CA GLU A 25 12.75 6.31 -7.32
C GLU A 25 11.92 5.57 -8.38
N GLN A 26 10.64 5.96 -8.57
CA GLN A 26 9.70 5.28 -9.47
C GLN A 26 9.05 6.27 -10.45
N LYS A 27 9.88 7.09 -11.11
CA LYS A 27 9.44 8.17 -12.01
C LYS A 27 8.40 7.75 -13.06
N PRO A 28 8.52 6.58 -13.73
CA PRO A 28 7.49 6.14 -14.68
C PRO A 28 6.13 5.94 -14.03
N VAL A 29 6.10 5.32 -12.84
CA VAL A 29 4.86 5.08 -12.08
C VAL A 29 4.26 6.41 -11.63
N TYR A 30 5.08 7.32 -11.13
CA TYR A 30 4.64 8.67 -10.74
C TYR A 30 3.99 9.43 -11.90
N LYS A 31 4.61 9.43 -13.07
CA LYS A 31 4.08 10.08 -14.28
C LYS A 31 2.77 9.43 -14.74
N ALA A 32 2.71 8.11 -14.75
CA ALA A 32 1.50 7.37 -15.11
C ALA A 32 0.35 7.67 -14.14
N ALA A 33 0.64 7.75 -12.83
CA ALA A 33 -0.32 8.10 -11.81
C ALA A 33 -0.89 9.53 -12.03
N ILE A 34 -0.03 10.52 -12.24
CA ILE A 34 -0.47 11.90 -12.54
C ILE A 34 -1.32 11.94 -13.82
N GLN A 35 -0.88 11.27 -14.89
CA GLN A 35 -1.64 11.26 -16.15
C GLN A 35 -2.99 10.57 -15.98
N GLY A 36 -3.05 9.47 -15.24
CA GLY A 36 -4.31 8.77 -14.94
C GLY A 36 -5.28 9.65 -14.16
N LEU A 37 -4.81 10.31 -13.09
CA LEU A 37 -5.64 11.24 -12.30
C LEU A 37 -6.09 12.46 -13.12
N ALA A 38 -5.23 12.99 -14.00
CA ALA A 38 -5.55 14.09 -14.88
C ALA A 38 -6.65 13.70 -15.87
N ASN A 39 -6.51 12.52 -16.50
CA ASN A 39 -7.49 12.01 -17.46
C ASN A 39 -8.88 11.82 -16.84
N GLN A 40 -8.94 11.31 -15.58
CA GLN A 40 -10.21 11.16 -14.85
C GLN A 40 -10.93 12.49 -14.59
N ARG A 41 -10.22 13.62 -14.70
CA ARG A 41 -10.75 14.97 -14.46
C ARG A 41 -10.77 15.85 -15.71
N ASN A 42 -10.50 15.30 -16.89
CA ASN A 42 -10.34 16.04 -18.14
C ASN A 42 -9.31 17.20 -18.03
N LEU A 43 -8.22 16.94 -17.27
CA LEU A 43 -7.10 17.86 -17.09
C LEU A 43 -5.87 17.35 -17.85
N ARG A 44 -4.93 18.26 -18.12
CA ARG A 44 -3.60 17.87 -18.59
C ARG A 44 -2.69 17.63 -17.39
N GLY A 45 -1.89 16.55 -17.42
CA GLY A 45 -0.96 16.20 -16.33
C GLY A 45 -0.04 17.34 -15.92
N VAL A 46 0.40 18.16 -16.89
CA VAL A 46 1.26 19.33 -16.63
C VAL A 46 0.66 20.35 -15.64
N PHE A 47 -0.65 20.47 -15.57
CA PHE A 47 -1.28 21.37 -14.58
C PHE A 47 -1.14 20.86 -13.14
N ILE A 48 -1.10 19.52 -13.00
CA ILE A 48 -0.88 18.89 -11.69
C ILE A 48 0.61 19.00 -11.33
N GLU A 49 1.50 18.69 -12.26
CA GLU A 49 2.96 18.73 -12.05
C GLU A 49 3.48 20.12 -11.68
N ARG A 50 2.88 21.19 -12.21
CA ARG A 50 3.25 22.58 -11.91
C ARG A 50 2.89 23.04 -10.51
N LYS A 51 1.97 22.35 -9.83
CA LYS A 51 1.65 22.67 -8.44
C LYS A 51 2.85 22.36 -7.53
N PRO A 52 3.12 23.22 -6.53
CA PRO A 52 4.12 22.89 -5.53
C PRO A 52 3.72 21.61 -4.76
N PRO A 53 4.68 20.81 -4.24
CA PRO A 53 4.38 19.58 -3.52
C PRO A 53 3.35 19.74 -2.40
N ALA A 54 3.40 20.85 -1.67
CA ALA A 54 2.47 21.16 -0.58
C ALA A 54 1.00 21.26 -1.02
N GLU A 55 0.73 21.59 -2.29
CA GLU A 55 -0.62 21.59 -2.87
C GLU A 55 -0.91 20.32 -3.66
N ARG A 56 0.10 19.81 -4.36
CA ARG A 56 -0.03 18.67 -5.25
C ARG A 56 -0.32 17.37 -4.49
N PHE A 57 0.40 17.10 -3.41
CA PHE A 57 0.26 15.83 -2.68
C PHE A 57 -1.09 15.70 -1.97
N PRO A 58 -1.63 16.70 -1.26
CA PRO A 58 -2.99 16.64 -0.75
C PRO A 58 -4.05 16.46 -1.85
N TRP A 59 -3.86 17.12 -3.00
CA TRP A 59 -4.74 16.95 -4.16
C TRP A 59 -4.68 15.52 -4.70
N MET A 60 -3.48 14.95 -4.85
CA MET A 60 -3.29 13.57 -5.30
C MET A 60 -3.92 12.58 -4.31
N GLN A 61 -3.70 12.74 -3.01
CA GLN A 61 -4.29 11.89 -1.98
C GLN A 61 -5.82 11.90 -2.08
N ALA A 62 -6.43 13.08 -2.14
CA ALA A 62 -7.88 13.21 -2.31
C ALA A 62 -8.40 12.61 -3.64
N ALA A 63 -7.60 12.67 -4.70
CA ALA A 63 -7.95 12.09 -5.98
C ALA A 63 -7.85 10.55 -5.95
N PHE A 64 -6.80 9.99 -5.34
CA PHE A 64 -6.65 8.55 -5.14
C PHE A 64 -7.72 7.98 -4.21
N GLY A 65 -8.20 8.74 -3.24
CA GLY A 65 -9.29 8.35 -2.34
C GLY A 65 -10.65 8.16 -3.03
N ARG A 66 -10.75 8.32 -4.34
CA ARG A 66 -12.01 8.12 -5.07
C ARG A 66 -12.10 6.70 -5.62
N LYS A 67 -13.28 6.11 -5.57
CA LYS A 67 -13.54 4.77 -6.10
C LYS A 67 -13.10 4.59 -7.57
N ILE A 68 -13.25 5.63 -8.40
CA ILE A 68 -12.82 5.62 -9.80
C ILE A 68 -11.30 5.46 -9.94
N SER A 69 -10.53 5.82 -8.91
CA SER A 69 -9.07 5.73 -8.88
C SER A 69 -8.56 4.43 -8.27
N ASP A 70 -9.41 3.48 -7.89
CA ASP A 70 -9.03 2.29 -7.14
C ASP A 70 -7.88 1.50 -7.79
N SER A 71 -7.97 1.24 -9.09
CA SER A 71 -6.91 0.56 -9.83
C SER A 71 -5.58 1.32 -9.86
N LEU A 72 -5.62 2.66 -10.02
CA LEU A 72 -4.42 3.50 -9.93
C LEU A 72 -3.84 3.52 -8.51
N ALA A 73 -4.71 3.61 -7.51
CA ALA A 73 -4.33 3.56 -6.10
C ALA A 73 -3.63 2.24 -5.76
N SER A 74 -4.18 1.11 -6.23
CA SER A 74 -3.58 -0.22 -6.06
C SER A 74 -2.18 -0.28 -6.68
N HIS A 75 -2.02 0.19 -7.91
CA HIS A 75 -0.73 0.19 -8.59
C HIS A 75 0.33 1.08 -7.87
N VAL A 76 -0.09 2.23 -7.35
CA VAL A 76 0.78 3.13 -6.58
C VAL A 76 1.22 2.46 -5.27
N LEU A 77 0.28 1.89 -4.51
CA LEU A 77 0.59 1.18 -3.26
C LEU A 77 1.50 -0.02 -3.51
N GLN A 78 1.22 -0.83 -4.52
CA GLN A 78 2.07 -1.97 -4.89
C GLN A 78 3.49 -1.53 -5.22
N SER A 79 3.67 -0.48 -6.02
CA SER A 79 4.98 0.03 -6.38
C SER A 79 5.77 0.56 -5.18
N TRP A 80 5.08 1.20 -4.23
CA TRP A 80 5.69 1.67 -2.98
C TRP A 80 6.05 0.50 -2.06
N LEU A 81 5.16 -0.47 -1.86
CA LEU A 81 5.41 -1.62 -1.00
C LEU A 81 6.57 -2.48 -1.50
N LEU A 82 6.61 -2.77 -2.79
CA LEU A 82 7.66 -3.59 -3.39
C LEU A 82 8.97 -2.81 -3.58
N GLY A 83 8.92 -1.50 -3.69
CA GLY A 83 10.12 -0.66 -3.84
C GLY A 83 10.70 -0.20 -2.51
N ALA A 84 9.95 0.59 -1.74
CA ALA A 84 10.42 1.19 -0.49
C ALA A 84 10.38 0.22 0.69
N ASN A 85 9.44 -0.71 0.72
CA ASN A 85 9.17 -1.58 1.87
C ASN A 85 9.39 -3.07 1.59
N LYS A 86 10.23 -3.39 0.62
CA LYS A 86 10.60 -4.77 0.27
C LYS A 86 11.04 -5.59 1.48
N GLN A 87 11.85 -5.00 2.38
CA GLN A 87 12.31 -5.70 3.58
C GLN A 87 11.15 -6.03 4.52
N MET A 88 10.12 -5.19 4.59
CA MET A 88 8.91 -5.49 5.39
C MET A 88 8.15 -6.70 4.80
N LEU A 89 8.11 -6.83 3.46
CA LEU A 89 7.55 -8.02 2.82
C LEU A 89 8.32 -9.28 3.21
N CYS A 90 9.65 -9.26 3.10
CA CYS A 90 10.49 -10.40 3.51
C CYS A 90 10.29 -10.75 4.98
N ASP A 91 10.31 -9.76 5.87
CA ASP A 91 10.09 -9.97 7.31
C ASP A 91 8.69 -10.54 7.62
N PHE A 92 7.68 -10.16 6.84
CA PHE A 92 6.33 -10.71 6.99
C PHE A 92 6.25 -12.16 6.54
N LEU A 93 6.84 -12.47 5.38
CA LEU A 93 6.90 -13.84 4.86
C LEU A 93 7.72 -14.76 5.78
N ASP A 94 8.86 -14.29 6.29
CA ASP A 94 9.66 -14.99 7.29
C ASP A 94 8.87 -15.28 8.57
N ALA A 95 8.13 -14.30 9.07
CA ALA A 95 7.29 -14.45 10.26
C ALA A 95 6.16 -15.47 10.05
N LEU A 96 5.70 -15.61 8.82
CA LEU A 96 4.72 -16.62 8.40
C LEU A 96 5.35 -17.96 8.02
N GLU A 97 6.70 -18.06 8.05
CA GLU A 97 7.46 -19.26 7.61
C GLU A 97 7.17 -19.65 6.15
N ILE A 98 6.96 -18.65 5.30
CA ILE A 98 6.75 -18.81 3.86
C ILE A 98 8.10 -18.65 3.16
N GLN A 99 8.49 -19.64 2.38
CA GLN A 99 9.71 -19.56 1.58
C GLN A 99 9.57 -18.50 0.49
N HIS A 100 10.58 -17.64 0.36
CA HIS A 100 10.61 -16.56 -0.60
C HIS A 100 12.02 -16.27 -1.11
N GLY A 101 12.13 -15.62 -2.26
CA GLY A 101 13.39 -15.09 -2.79
C GLY A 101 13.86 -13.85 -2.02
N GLU A 102 15.07 -13.39 -2.30
CA GLU A 102 15.65 -12.17 -1.71
C GLU A 102 14.85 -10.89 -2.00
N ASP A 103 14.00 -10.95 -3.01
CA ASP A 103 13.11 -9.87 -3.45
C ASP A 103 11.68 -10.00 -2.90
N GLY A 104 11.41 -11.01 -2.08
CA GLY A 104 10.07 -11.33 -1.58
C GLY A 104 9.20 -12.09 -2.57
N THR A 105 9.77 -12.59 -3.69
CA THR A 105 9.04 -13.44 -4.64
C THR A 105 8.69 -14.76 -3.97
N VAL A 106 7.46 -15.21 -4.14
CA VAL A 106 6.93 -16.47 -3.61
C VAL A 106 6.40 -17.29 -4.78
N ASP A 107 6.79 -18.55 -4.84
CA ASP A 107 6.30 -19.47 -5.89
C ASP A 107 4.81 -19.78 -5.70
N GLU A 108 4.40 -20.04 -4.46
CA GLU A 108 3.02 -20.32 -4.10
C GLU A 108 2.73 -19.84 -2.68
N LEU A 109 1.67 -19.06 -2.52
CA LEU A 109 1.17 -18.67 -1.21
C LEU A 109 0.24 -19.75 -0.65
N PRO A 110 0.32 -20.08 0.65
CA PRO A 110 -0.60 -21.03 1.26
C PRO A 110 -2.05 -20.57 1.11
N ALA A 111 -2.94 -21.55 0.88
CA ALA A 111 -4.37 -21.25 0.67
C ALA A 111 -5.02 -20.64 1.92
N ASP A 112 -4.53 -20.99 3.11
CA ASP A 112 -4.99 -20.44 4.39
C ASP A 112 -3.87 -20.48 5.43
N LEU A 113 -3.97 -19.62 6.45
CA LEU A 113 -3.05 -19.56 7.58
C LEU A 113 -3.81 -19.36 8.90
N PRO A 114 -3.34 -19.98 10.00
CA PRO A 114 -3.93 -19.78 11.32
C PRO A 114 -3.88 -18.32 11.76
N LYS A 115 -4.97 -17.82 12.36
CA LYS A 115 -5.08 -16.43 12.84
C LYS A 115 -3.97 -16.04 13.79
N GLU A 116 -3.60 -16.94 14.70
CA GLU A 116 -2.55 -16.73 15.69
C GLU A 116 -1.19 -16.48 15.01
N LYS A 117 -0.93 -17.18 13.91
CA LYS A 117 0.31 -17.01 13.14
C LYS A 117 0.35 -15.66 12.44
N ILE A 118 -0.76 -15.23 11.84
CA ILE A 118 -0.89 -13.93 11.20
C ILE A 118 -0.79 -12.80 12.25
N ALA A 119 -1.48 -12.94 13.39
CA ALA A 119 -1.40 -11.97 14.48
C ALA A 119 0.03 -11.82 15.02
N ALA A 120 0.74 -12.93 15.24
CA ALA A 120 2.14 -12.91 15.68
C ALA A 120 3.06 -12.26 14.63
N ALA A 121 2.83 -12.49 13.32
CA ALA A 121 3.58 -11.85 12.26
C ALA A 121 3.32 -10.33 12.23
N ALA A 122 2.06 -9.91 12.37
CA ALA A 122 1.69 -8.49 12.46
C ALA A 122 2.34 -7.81 13.67
N ASP A 123 2.35 -8.46 14.84
CA ASP A 123 3.03 -7.95 16.05
C ASP A 123 4.55 -7.77 15.84
N ARG A 124 5.21 -8.69 15.15
CA ARG A 124 6.63 -8.54 14.79
C ARG A 124 6.86 -7.32 13.91
N LEU A 125 6.02 -7.10 12.90
CA LEU A 125 6.12 -5.90 12.04
C LEU A 125 5.88 -4.62 12.85
N LEU A 126 4.85 -4.58 13.71
CA LEU A 126 4.54 -3.44 14.57
C LEU A 126 5.66 -3.12 15.58
N GLY A 127 6.45 -4.11 15.96
CA GLY A 127 7.65 -3.92 16.80
C GLY A 127 8.86 -3.37 16.03
N LYS A 128 8.88 -3.42 14.70
CA LYS A 128 10.03 -3.05 13.87
C LYS A 128 9.79 -1.82 13.00
N TYR A 129 8.56 -1.59 12.57
CA TYR A 129 8.18 -0.56 11.60
C TYR A 129 7.13 0.42 12.18
N PRO A 130 6.99 1.64 11.61
CA PRO A 130 5.95 2.58 12.04
C PRO A 130 4.56 1.97 11.91
N THR A 131 3.74 2.15 12.92
CA THR A 131 2.41 1.54 13.05
C THR A 131 1.52 1.79 11.82
N GLU A 132 1.44 3.03 11.36
CA GLU A 132 0.62 3.37 10.19
C GLU A 132 1.14 2.72 8.91
N THR A 133 2.46 2.64 8.74
CA THR A 133 3.09 1.97 7.60
C THR A 133 2.73 0.48 7.58
N VAL A 134 2.75 -0.19 8.75
CA VAL A 134 2.33 -1.60 8.87
C VAL A 134 0.85 -1.76 8.57
N ALA A 135 -0.01 -0.87 9.08
CA ALA A 135 -1.44 -0.92 8.81
C ALA A 135 -1.73 -0.77 7.30
N VAL A 136 -1.16 0.24 6.65
CA VAL A 136 -1.29 0.43 5.19
C VAL A 136 -0.76 -0.79 4.43
N TYR A 137 0.41 -1.32 4.85
CA TYR A 137 1.00 -2.51 4.23
C TYR A 137 0.05 -3.70 4.26
N LEU A 138 -0.45 -4.09 5.44
CA LEU A 138 -1.28 -5.28 5.58
C LEU A 138 -2.64 -5.15 4.87
N HIS A 139 -3.24 -3.96 4.90
CA HIS A 139 -4.46 -3.69 4.14
C HIS A 139 -4.23 -3.75 2.62
N ALA A 140 -3.11 -3.21 2.15
CA ALA A 140 -2.76 -3.25 0.73
C ALA A 140 -2.38 -4.68 0.30
N PHE A 141 -1.63 -5.42 1.12
CA PHE A 141 -1.31 -6.83 0.87
C PHE A 141 -2.59 -7.67 0.69
N ARG A 142 -3.59 -7.44 1.54
CA ARG A 142 -4.90 -8.10 1.44
C ARG A 142 -5.66 -7.76 0.15
N ASP A 143 -5.48 -6.54 -0.40
CA ASP A 143 -6.18 -6.08 -1.61
C ASP A 143 -5.43 -6.41 -2.91
N MET A 144 -4.11 -6.62 -2.86
CA MET A 144 -3.28 -6.81 -4.05
C MET A 144 -3.48 -8.15 -4.76
N ASP A 145 -3.74 -9.22 -4.01
CA ASP A 145 -3.90 -10.56 -4.58
C ASP A 145 -5.30 -11.11 -4.30
N SER A 146 -6.14 -11.08 -5.34
CA SER A 146 -7.48 -11.64 -5.28
C SER A 146 -7.49 -13.18 -5.19
N THR A 147 -6.38 -13.84 -5.44
CA THR A 147 -6.25 -15.31 -5.35
C THR A 147 -5.98 -15.77 -3.92
N VAL A 148 -5.36 -14.92 -3.12
CA VAL A 148 -5.08 -15.19 -1.71
C VAL A 148 -6.21 -14.63 -0.85
N GLN A 149 -7.11 -15.49 -0.47
CA GLN A 149 -8.17 -15.15 0.49
C GLN A 149 -7.83 -15.77 1.85
N TRP A 150 -7.16 -15.00 2.70
CA TRP A 150 -6.92 -15.39 4.09
C TRP A 150 -7.97 -14.74 5.00
N PRO A 151 -9.07 -15.45 5.34
CA PRO A 151 -10.09 -14.91 6.25
C PRO A 151 -9.51 -14.48 7.60
N ALA A 152 -8.51 -15.20 8.07
CA ALA A 152 -7.79 -14.90 9.30
C ALA A 152 -7.06 -13.53 9.25
N LEU A 153 -6.57 -13.09 8.09
CA LEU A 153 -6.00 -11.75 7.94
C LEU A 153 -7.09 -10.68 8.05
N ASP A 154 -8.25 -10.90 7.45
CA ASP A 154 -9.38 -9.97 7.58
C ASP A 154 -9.83 -9.82 9.06
N GLU A 155 -9.83 -10.93 9.82
CA GLU A 155 -10.12 -10.89 11.26
C GLU A 155 -9.04 -10.12 12.05
N VAL A 156 -7.76 -10.38 11.81
CA VAL A 156 -6.66 -9.65 12.47
C VAL A 156 -6.74 -8.16 12.18
N LEU A 157 -6.99 -7.76 10.92
CA LEU A 157 -7.15 -6.36 10.53
C LEU A 157 -8.37 -5.69 11.19
N ALA A 158 -9.44 -6.45 11.45
CA ALA A 158 -10.64 -5.93 12.09
C ALA A 158 -10.50 -5.80 13.61
N GLU A 159 -9.79 -6.73 14.25
CA GLU A 159 -9.68 -6.82 15.71
C GLU A 159 -8.52 -6.04 16.30
N GLU A 160 -7.37 -5.95 15.61
CA GLU A 160 -6.20 -5.27 16.11
C GLU A 160 -6.32 -3.73 15.99
N PRO A 161 -6.44 -2.99 17.11
CA PRO A 161 -6.67 -1.54 17.06
C PRO A 161 -5.54 -0.76 16.38
N ARG A 162 -4.29 -1.24 16.47
CA ARG A 162 -3.12 -0.59 15.86
C ARG A 162 -3.09 -0.70 14.34
N LEU A 163 -3.87 -1.62 13.75
CA LEU A 163 -3.97 -1.81 12.31
C LEU A 163 -5.18 -1.09 11.69
N LYS A 164 -5.95 -0.34 12.48
CA LYS A 164 -7.06 0.47 11.96
C LYS A 164 -6.53 1.77 11.36
N LEU A 165 -6.97 2.07 10.15
CA LEU A 165 -6.69 3.31 9.41
C LEU A 165 -7.86 4.29 9.53
#